data_a73b6b4c0280266a8331f9df53dd8ee9
#
_entry.id   a73b6b4c0280266a8331f9df53dd8ee9
#
_cell.length_a   1.000
_cell.length_b   1.000
_cell.length_c   1.000
_cell.angle_alpha   90.00
_cell.angle_beta   90.00
_cell.angle_gamma   90.00
#
_symmetry.space_group_name_H-M   'P 1'
#
loop_
_entity.id
_entity.type
_entity.pdbx_description
1 polymer ?
#
loop_
_entity_poly.entity_id
_entity_poly.type
_entity_poly.pdbx_seq_one_letter_code
_entity_poly.pdbx_strand_id
1 'polypeptide(L)'
;MDGQSNEVESQQQNTPEMDIKRVRYADPWPEHLHWSGDPVRPELSREFRHTAGREVFTNGGAIICVAYCNDVPKTVDDLDRMVGLDHAIFYTVWSKKPGHGRMLVVDLWKYLLMTEPHIQRFVTLSPKTKMAWNFHINNGAILLSENEESDNYEYRETELVKDDPEWHNEKLGLTTVL
;
A
#
# COMPACT_ATOMS: atom_id res chain seq x y z
N MET A 1 -40.44 -15.76 41.58
CA MET A 1 -40.44 -15.42 40.13
C MET A 1 -39.24 -14.55 39.87
N ASP A 2 -38.15 -15.21 39.58
CA ASP A 2 -36.82 -14.56 39.39
C ASP A 2 -36.59 -14.37 37.90
N GLY A 3 -36.70 -13.09 37.47
CA GLY A 3 -36.37 -12.70 36.12
C GLY A 3 -34.84 -12.54 35.96
N GLN A 4 -34.19 -13.51 35.34
CA GLN A 4 -32.81 -13.34 34.90
C GLN A 4 -32.81 -12.52 33.61
N SER A 5 -32.24 -11.32 33.70
CA SER A 5 -31.93 -10.48 32.56
C SER A 5 -30.65 -11.04 31.94
N ASN A 6 -30.75 -11.63 30.76
CA ASN A 6 -29.61 -11.98 29.94
C ASN A 6 -29.04 -10.69 29.30
N GLU A 7 -27.96 -10.16 29.85
CA GLU A 7 -27.13 -9.19 29.17
C GLU A 7 -26.38 -9.92 28.07
N VAL A 8 -26.75 -9.62 26.84
CA VAL A 8 -25.97 -10.01 25.65
C VAL A 8 -24.81 -9.05 25.55
N GLU A 9 -23.65 -9.45 26.06
CA GLU A 9 -22.39 -8.79 25.77
C GLU A 9 -22.12 -8.90 24.26
N SER A 10 -22.27 -7.78 23.58
CA SER A 10 -21.79 -7.64 22.20
C SER A 10 -20.26 -7.70 22.20
N GLN A 11 -19.73 -8.88 21.88
CA GLN A 11 -18.31 -9.03 21.61
C GLN A 11 -18.01 -8.24 20.32
N GLN A 12 -17.39 -7.08 20.50
CA GLN A 12 -16.76 -6.35 19.41
C GLN A 12 -15.64 -7.24 18.87
N GLN A 13 -15.84 -7.75 17.66
CA GLN A 13 -14.80 -8.43 16.90
C GLN A 13 -13.68 -7.42 16.68
N ASN A 14 -12.52 -7.65 17.31
CA ASN A 14 -11.28 -6.97 17.03
C ASN A 14 -10.80 -7.41 15.64
N THR A 15 -11.26 -6.76 14.61
CA THR A 15 -10.56 -6.72 13.33
C THR A 15 -9.20 -6.10 13.62
N PRO A 16 -8.07 -6.71 13.25
CA PRO A 16 -6.77 -6.08 13.44
C PRO A 16 -6.81 -4.73 12.73
N GLU A 17 -6.76 -3.66 13.51
CA GLU A 17 -6.76 -2.29 13.00
C GLU A 17 -5.47 -2.11 12.21
N MET A 18 -5.58 -2.05 10.87
CA MET A 18 -4.44 -1.73 10.03
C MET A 18 -3.97 -0.32 10.38
N ASP A 19 -2.73 -0.21 10.85
CA ASP A 19 -2.14 1.07 11.26
C ASP A 19 -1.69 1.89 10.04
N ILE A 20 -2.66 2.23 9.19
CA ILE A 20 -2.44 3.04 7.99
C ILE A 20 -3.16 4.37 8.14
N LYS A 21 -2.43 5.45 7.87
CA LYS A 21 -2.97 6.81 7.81
C LYS A 21 -2.68 7.41 6.45
N ARG A 22 -3.69 8.05 5.86
CA ARG A 22 -3.51 8.92 4.71
C ARG A 22 -2.89 10.24 5.16
N VAL A 23 -1.82 10.66 4.51
CA VAL A 23 -1.19 11.97 4.70
C VAL A 23 -1.75 12.91 3.64
N ARG A 24 -2.64 13.81 4.04
CA ARG A 24 -3.21 14.84 3.16
C ARG A 24 -2.23 15.99 2.95
N TYR A 25 -2.48 16.83 1.96
CA TYR A 25 -1.62 18.00 1.69
C TYR A 25 -1.40 18.90 2.92
N ALA A 26 -2.46 19.14 3.70
CA ALA A 26 -2.39 19.99 4.90
C ALA A 26 -1.86 19.28 6.16
N ASP A 27 -1.74 17.95 6.14
CA ASP A 27 -1.30 17.18 7.29
C ASP A 27 0.23 17.28 7.45
N PRO A 28 0.74 17.27 8.69
CA PRO A 28 2.17 17.12 8.93
C PRO A 28 2.61 15.71 8.52
N TRP A 29 3.79 15.62 7.89
CA TRP A 29 4.42 14.33 7.66
C TRP A 29 5.00 13.79 8.97
N PRO A 30 5.09 12.48 9.14
CA PRO A 30 5.72 11.89 10.32
C PRO A 30 7.13 12.42 10.52
N GLU A 31 7.52 12.57 11.77
CA GLU A 31 8.88 12.99 12.12
C GLU A 31 9.90 12.04 11.47
N HIS A 32 10.97 12.59 10.92
CA HIS A 32 12.03 11.88 10.19
C HIS A 32 11.62 11.20 8.86
N LEU A 33 10.38 11.36 8.41
CA LEU A 33 9.88 10.82 7.15
C LEU A 33 9.36 11.92 6.19
N HIS A 34 9.91 13.12 6.30
CA HIS A 34 9.53 14.25 5.45
C HIS A 34 9.85 13.96 3.97
N TRP A 35 8.99 14.42 3.06
CA TRP A 35 9.15 14.21 1.61
C TRP A 35 10.50 14.66 1.06
N SER A 36 11.07 15.73 1.60
CA SER A 36 12.40 16.23 1.19
C SER A 36 13.55 15.28 1.54
N GLY A 37 13.31 14.31 2.41
CA GLY A 37 14.26 13.27 2.81
C GLY A 37 14.02 11.91 2.14
N ASP A 38 13.14 11.85 1.13
CA ASP A 38 12.89 10.62 0.37
C ASP A 38 14.16 10.15 -0.37
N PRO A 39 14.73 8.99 0.00
CA PRO A 39 15.95 8.52 -0.64
C PRO A 39 15.69 7.89 -2.02
N VAL A 40 14.44 7.59 -2.35
CA VAL A 40 14.05 6.91 -3.59
C VAL A 40 13.76 7.91 -4.70
N ARG A 41 13.01 8.97 -4.36
CA ARG A 41 12.58 10.01 -5.31
C ARG A 41 12.80 11.40 -4.69
N PRO A 42 14.04 11.80 -4.39
CA PRO A 42 14.32 13.07 -3.72
C PRO A 42 13.92 14.30 -4.56
N GLU A 43 13.83 14.14 -5.89
CA GLU A 43 13.45 15.17 -6.85
C GLU A 43 11.96 15.53 -6.83
N LEU A 44 11.10 14.66 -6.26
CA LEU A 44 9.65 14.87 -6.30
C LEU A 44 9.19 15.80 -5.19
N SER A 45 8.52 16.89 -5.59
CA SER A 45 7.97 17.88 -4.67
C SER A 45 6.78 17.34 -3.86
N ARG A 46 6.40 18.09 -2.82
CA ARG A 46 5.19 17.82 -2.06
C ARG A 46 3.94 17.93 -2.96
N GLU A 47 3.91 18.95 -3.80
CA GLU A 47 2.81 19.19 -4.74
C GLU A 47 2.62 18.02 -5.70
N PHE A 48 3.72 17.49 -6.23
CA PHE A 48 3.68 16.30 -7.09
C PHE A 48 3.00 15.12 -6.41
N ARG A 49 3.35 14.87 -5.13
CA ARG A 49 2.85 13.72 -4.36
C ARG A 49 1.38 13.81 -4.00
N HIS A 50 0.82 15.02 -3.99
CA HIS A 50 -0.57 15.31 -3.63
C HIS A 50 -1.42 15.82 -4.81
N THR A 51 -0.91 15.77 -6.02
CA THR A 51 -1.69 16.04 -7.24
C THR A 51 -2.88 15.10 -7.34
N ALA A 52 -3.98 15.55 -7.95
CA ALA A 52 -5.16 14.72 -8.15
C ALA A 52 -4.80 13.35 -8.78
N GLY A 53 -5.37 12.27 -8.24
CA GLY A 53 -5.03 10.90 -8.61
C GLY A 53 -3.78 10.35 -7.92
N ARG A 54 -3.27 11.03 -6.88
CA ARG A 54 -2.15 10.56 -6.04
C ARG A 54 -2.47 10.64 -4.57
N GLU A 55 -1.93 9.71 -3.80
CA GLU A 55 -2.12 9.66 -2.37
C GLU A 55 -0.81 9.26 -1.67
N VAL A 56 -0.69 9.70 -0.42
CA VAL A 56 0.43 9.38 0.47
C VAL A 56 -0.12 8.67 1.68
N PHE A 57 0.51 7.57 2.08
CA PHE A 57 0.14 6.81 3.27
C PHE A 57 1.35 6.58 4.17
N THR A 58 1.08 6.38 5.45
CA THR A 58 2.09 6.08 6.46
C THR A 58 1.56 5.12 7.52
N ASN A 59 2.46 4.35 8.13
CA ASN A 59 2.23 3.61 9.37
C ASN A 59 3.05 4.18 10.54
N GLY A 60 3.53 5.41 10.41
CA GLY A 60 4.38 6.08 11.40
C GLY A 60 5.87 5.74 11.30
N GLY A 61 6.25 4.61 10.70
CA GLY A 61 7.63 4.18 10.52
C GLY A 61 8.08 4.13 9.05
N ALA A 62 7.15 4.27 8.12
CA ALA A 62 7.39 4.27 6.68
C ALA A 62 6.42 5.20 5.96
N ILE A 63 6.79 5.57 4.74
CA ILE A 63 5.94 6.31 3.79
C ILE A 63 5.84 5.49 2.50
N ILE A 64 4.65 5.53 1.89
CA ILE A 64 4.41 5.06 0.53
C ILE A 64 3.62 6.13 -0.24
N CYS A 65 4.04 6.40 -1.47
CA CYS A 65 3.32 7.28 -2.38
C CYS A 65 2.73 6.46 -3.52
N VAL A 66 1.46 6.69 -3.79
CA VAL A 66 0.65 5.95 -4.77
C VAL A 66 0.13 6.90 -5.83
N ALA A 67 0.22 6.51 -7.09
CA ALA A 67 -0.48 7.14 -8.20
C ALA A 67 -1.49 6.14 -8.78
N TYR A 68 -2.67 6.62 -9.13
CA TYR A 68 -3.69 5.80 -9.79
C TYR A 68 -3.61 6.03 -11.30
N CYS A 69 -3.44 4.94 -12.04
CA CYS A 69 -3.21 4.96 -13.47
C CYS A 69 -4.16 4.01 -14.20
N ASN A 70 -4.25 4.17 -15.52
CA ASN A 70 -4.99 3.26 -16.41
C ASN A 70 -4.08 2.28 -17.15
N ASP A 71 -2.77 2.39 -16.96
CA ASP A 71 -1.76 1.50 -17.54
C ASP A 71 -0.50 1.47 -16.66
N VAL A 72 0.47 0.63 -17.01
CA VAL A 72 1.74 0.49 -16.28
C VAL A 72 2.73 1.55 -16.74
N PRO A 73 3.13 2.50 -15.86
CA PRO A 73 4.09 3.54 -16.21
C PRO A 73 5.50 2.98 -16.30
N LYS A 74 6.30 3.54 -17.20
CA LYS A 74 7.74 3.24 -17.34
C LYS A 74 8.63 4.36 -16.82
N THR A 75 8.09 5.58 -16.76
CA THR A 75 8.79 6.78 -16.28
C THR A 75 7.91 7.54 -15.28
N VAL A 76 8.53 8.47 -14.54
CA VAL A 76 7.78 9.38 -13.65
C VAL A 76 6.82 10.26 -14.45
N ASP A 77 7.22 10.69 -15.63
CA ASP A 77 6.36 11.51 -16.50
C ASP A 77 5.10 10.77 -16.96
N ASP A 78 5.16 9.45 -17.08
CA ASP A 78 4.00 8.63 -17.40
C ASP A 78 2.91 8.71 -16.34
N LEU A 79 3.24 9.01 -15.08
CA LEU A 79 2.25 9.17 -14.01
C LEU A 79 1.28 10.32 -14.30
N ASP A 80 1.72 11.36 -14.98
CA ASP A 80 0.86 12.47 -15.41
C ASP A 80 0.02 12.13 -16.65
N ARG A 81 0.57 11.29 -17.54
CA ARG A 81 -0.09 10.92 -18.80
C ARG A 81 -1.09 9.78 -18.66
N MET A 82 -0.88 8.89 -17.67
CA MET A 82 -1.64 7.65 -17.50
C MET A 82 -2.64 7.71 -16.35
N VAL A 83 -3.10 8.90 -15.95
CA VAL A 83 -4.07 9.05 -14.86
C VAL A 83 -5.32 8.22 -15.15
N GLY A 84 -5.74 7.42 -14.17
CA GLY A 84 -6.87 6.49 -14.31
C GLY A 84 -7.28 5.91 -12.97
N LEU A 85 -7.99 4.78 -12.99
CA LEU A 85 -8.56 4.16 -11.80
C LEU A 85 -8.22 2.66 -11.66
N ASP A 86 -7.63 2.05 -12.68
CA ASP A 86 -7.52 0.59 -12.75
C ASP A 86 -6.29 0.03 -12.03
N HIS A 87 -5.25 0.85 -11.88
CA HIS A 87 -3.96 0.44 -11.35
C HIS A 87 -3.54 1.34 -10.20
N ALA A 88 -3.09 0.74 -9.09
CA ALA A 88 -2.36 1.45 -8.04
C ALA A 88 -0.86 1.32 -8.31
N ILE A 89 -0.18 2.44 -8.49
CA ILE A 89 1.25 2.49 -8.77
C ILE A 89 1.99 2.98 -7.55
N PHE A 90 2.75 2.10 -6.91
CA PHE A 90 3.65 2.43 -5.81
C PHE A 90 4.95 2.99 -6.38
N TYR A 91 5.10 4.33 -6.42
CA TYR A 91 6.24 4.96 -7.08
C TYR A 91 7.36 5.37 -6.13
N THR A 92 7.12 5.39 -4.83
CA THR A 92 8.17 5.51 -3.82
C THR A 92 7.73 4.89 -2.49
N VAL A 93 8.65 4.17 -1.86
CA VAL A 93 8.48 3.59 -0.51
C VAL A 93 9.80 3.78 0.24
N TRP A 94 9.75 4.34 1.44
CA TRP A 94 10.93 4.35 2.32
C TRP A 94 10.53 4.26 3.78
N SER A 95 11.46 3.84 4.62
CA SER A 95 11.23 3.71 6.05
C SER A 95 12.45 4.13 6.88
N LYS A 96 12.20 4.49 8.13
CA LYS A 96 13.22 4.74 9.15
C LYS A 96 13.26 3.65 10.21
N LYS A 97 12.27 2.75 10.21
CA LYS A 97 12.20 1.61 11.13
C LYS A 97 12.26 0.30 10.35
N PRO A 98 13.13 -0.65 10.73
CA PRO A 98 13.21 -1.96 10.08
C PRO A 98 11.85 -2.65 10.01
N GLY A 99 11.52 -3.22 8.84
CA GLY A 99 10.27 -3.94 8.60
C GLY A 99 9.04 -3.08 8.33
N HIS A 100 9.02 -1.79 8.69
CA HIS A 100 7.85 -0.94 8.51
C HIS A 100 7.49 -0.67 7.04
N GLY A 101 8.49 -0.60 6.16
CA GLY A 101 8.25 -0.47 4.72
C GLY A 101 7.49 -1.67 4.15
N ARG A 102 7.90 -2.89 4.52
CA ARG A 102 7.20 -4.12 4.13
C ARG A 102 5.78 -4.17 4.68
N MET A 103 5.61 -3.88 5.97
CA MET A 103 4.29 -3.86 6.60
C MET A 103 3.36 -2.89 5.88
N LEU A 104 3.85 -1.68 5.59
CA LEU A 104 3.05 -0.65 4.93
C LEU A 104 2.62 -1.06 3.52
N VAL A 105 3.51 -1.67 2.73
CA VAL A 105 3.16 -2.17 1.39
C VAL A 105 2.05 -3.22 1.45
N VAL A 106 2.20 -4.21 2.33
CA VAL A 106 1.23 -5.31 2.45
C VAL A 106 -0.10 -4.82 3.00
N ASP A 107 -0.08 -4.00 4.05
CA ASP A 107 -1.29 -3.48 4.67
C ASP A 107 -2.04 -2.52 3.73
N LEU A 108 -1.31 -1.67 3.00
CA LEU A 108 -1.93 -0.79 2.00
C LEU A 108 -2.54 -1.59 0.84
N TRP A 109 -1.86 -2.61 0.36
CA TRP A 109 -2.38 -3.51 -0.66
C TRP A 109 -3.70 -4.15 -0.21
N LYS A 110 -3.76 -4.70 1.02
CA LYS A 110 -4.98 -5.26 1.62
C LYS A 110 -6.08 -4.19 1.75
N TYR A 111 -5.72 -3.02 2.27
CA TYR A 111 -6.65 -1.90 2.44
C TYR A 111 -7.28 -1.48 1.11
N LEU A 112 -6.48 -1.27 0.07
CA LEU A 112 -6.97 -0.85 -1.24
C LEU A 112 -7.83 -1.94 -1.90
N LEU A 113 -7.49 -3.22 -1.76
CA LEU A 113 -8.34 -4.31 -2.25
C LEU A 113 -9.74 -4.28 -1.64
N MET A 114 -9.85 -3.93 -0.36
CA MET A 114 -11.15 -3.87 0.32
C MET A 114 -11.92 -2.59 0.06
N THR A 115 -11.23 -1.44 -0.07
CA THR A 115 -11.87 -0.12 -0.15
C THR A 115 -12.03 0.40 -1.57
N GLU A 116 -11.20 -0.08 -2.50
CA GLU A 116 -11.13 0.39 -3.89
C GLU A 116 -11.25 -0.79 -4.87
N PRO A 117 -12.42 -1.46 -4.94
CA PRO A 117 -12.58 -2.70 -5.70
C PRO A 117 -12.39 -2.56 -7.21
N HIS A 118 -12.37 -1.34 -7.72
CA HIS A 118 -12.08 -1.05 -9.13
C HIS A 118 -10.59 -1.17 -9.47
N ILE A 119 -9.69 -1.17 -8.47
CA ILE A 119 -8.26 -1.38 -8.69
C ILE A 119 -8.02 -2.85 -9.02
N GLN A 120 -7.49 -3.11 -10.21
CA GLN A 120 -7.25 -4.45 -10.72
C GLN A 120 -5.82 -4.92 -10.51
N ARG A 121 -4.85 -3.97 -10.49
CA ARG A 121 -3.43 -4.27 -10.43
C ARG A 121 -2.70 -3.35 -9.46
N PHE A 122 -1.68 -3.92 -8.81
CA PHE A 122 -0.78 -3.23 -7.88
C PHE A 122 0.64 -3.38 -8.40
N VAL A 123 1.16 -2.31 -8.99
CA VAL A 123 2.43 -2.31 -9.69
C VAL A 123 3.33 -1.22 -9.13
N THR A 124 4.64 -1.42 -9.16
CA THR A 124 5.60 -0.41 -8.75
C THR A 124 6.18 0.34 -9.93
N LEU A 125 6.68 1.54 -9.68
CA LEU A 125 7.60 2.27 -10.56
C LEU A 125 8.89 2.49 -9.78
N SER A 126 9.80 1.54 -9.85
CA SER A 126 10.98 1.47 -8.99
C SER A 126 12.25 1.90 -9.70
N PRO A 127 13.21 2.54 -9.01
CA PRO A 127 14.52 2.78 -9.61
C PRO A 127 15.23 1.45 -9.85
N LYS A 128 16.09 1.41 -10.86
CA LYS A 128 16.89 0.23 -11.24
C LYS A 128 18.05 0.02 -10.28
N THR A 129 17.74 -0.36 -9.04
CA THR A 129 18.75 -0.60 -8.00
C THR A 129 18.59 -2.01 -7.41
N LYS A 130 19.71 -2.58 -6.94
CA LYS A 130 19.70 -3.84 -6.23
C LYS A 130 18.86 -3.77 -4.95
N MET A 131 18.84 -2.62 -4.28
CA MET A 131 18.02 -2.41 -3.08
C MET A 131 16.54 -2.52 -3.38
N ALA A 132 16.06 -1.85 -4.43
CA ALA A 132 14.66 -1.93 -4.85
C ALA A 132 14.29 -3.36 -5.27
N TRP A 133 15.15 -4.04 -6.04
CA TRP A 133 14.95 -5.42 -6.43
C TRP A 133 14.82 -6.34 -5.22
N ASN A 134 15.79 -6.29 -4.29
CA ASN A 134 15.73 -7.09 -3.06
C ASN A 134 14.47 -6.81 -2.24
N PHE A 135 14.11 -5.54 -2.08
CA PHE A 135 12.94 -5.15 -1.31
C PHE A 135 11.66 -5.74 -1.90
N HIS A 136 11.40 -5.53 -3.18
CA HIS A 136 10.16 -5.98 -3.81
C HIS A 136 10.08 -7.50 -3.94
N ILE A 137 11.16 -8.16 -4.34
CA ILE A 137 11.16 -9.63 -4.48
C ILE A 137 11.02 -10.29 -3.10
N ASN A 138 11.73 -9.82 -2.07
CA ASN A 138 11.59 -10.37 -0.71
C ASN A 138 10.20 -10.10 -0.10
N ASN A 139 9.49 -9.10 -0.58
CA ASN A 139 8.10 -8.82 -0.17
C ASN A 139 7.06 -9.65 -0.93
N GLY A 140 7.49 -10.51 -1.85
CA GLY A 140 6.59 -11.38 -2.62
C GLY A 140 6.09 -10.80 -3.93
N ALA A 141 6.63 -9.65 -4.39
CA ALA A 141 6.34 -9.14 -5.72
C ALA A 141 7.07 -9.96 -6.79
N ILE A 142 6.55 -9.93 -8.00
CA ILE A 142 7.21 -10.50 -9.18
C ILE A 142 7.72 -9.38 -10.08
N LEU A 143 8.85 -9.62 -10.75
CA LEU A 143 9.34 -8.69 -11.78
C LEU A 143 8.40 -8.74 -12.98
N LEU A 144 7.75 -7.62 -13.29
CA LEU A 144 6.82 -7.48 -14.40
C LEU A 144 7.53 -7.05 -15.68
N SER A 145 8.36 -6.02 -15.59
CA SER A 145 9.13 -5.51 -16.73
C SER A 145 10.37 -4.74 -16.29
N GLU A 146 11.39 -4.81 -17.14
CA GLU A 146 12.59 -3.97 -17.05
C GLU A 146 12.52 -2.91 -18.14
N ASN A 147 12.59 -1.64 -17.74
CA ASN A 147 12.55 -0.51 -18.65
C ASN A 147 13.92 0.17 -18.70
N GLU A 148 14.07 1.22 -19.50
CA GLU A 148 15.34 1.94 -19.62
C GLU A 148 15.73 2.62 -18.30
N GLU A 149 14.78 3.29 -17.61
CA GLU A 149 15.04 4.08 -16.41
C GLU A 149 14.45 3.47 -15.12
N SER A 150 13.59 2.46 -15.24
CA SER A 150 12.86 1.88 -14.12
C SER A 150 12.61 0.39 -14.28
N ASP A 151 12.27 -0.25 -13.17
CA ASP A 151 11.70 -1.60 -13.17
C ASP A 151 10.29 -1.56 -12.58
N ASN A 152 9.40 -2.36 -13.14
CA ASN A 152 8.07 -2.58 -12.59
C ASN A 152 8.01 -3.94 -11.90
N TYR A 153 7.56 -3.96 -10.65
CA TYR A 153 7.23 -5.17 -9.90
C TYR A 153 5.73 -5.20 -9.68
N GLU A 154 5.14 -6.38 -9.61
CA GLU A 154 3.71 -6.53 -9.40
C GLU A 154 3.45 -7.36 -8.14
N TYR A 155 2.58 -6.82 -7.29
CA TYR A 155 2.07 -7.51 -6.11
C TYR A 155 0.77 -8.23 -6.48
N ARG A 156 0.79 -9.56 -6.44
CA ARG A 156 -0.37 -10.41 -6.73
C ARG A 156 -0.87 -11.11 -5.48
N GLU A 157 -2.17 -11.22 -5.34
CA GLU A 157 -2.81 -11.87 -4.20
C GLU A 157 -2.30 -13.29 -3.96
N THR A 158 -2.15 -14.06 -5.04
CA THR A 158 -1.68 -15.44 -4.99
C THR A 158 -0.29 -15.60 -4.35
N GLU A 159 0.54 -14.58 -4.42
CA GLU A 159 1.89 -14.61 -3.86
C GLU A 159 1.98 -13.99 -2.47
N LEU A 160 1.18 -12.93 -2.21
CA LEU A 160 1.27 -12.18 -0.95
C LEU A 160 0.60 -12.87 0.22
N VAL A 161 -0.51 -13.54 -0.01
CA VAL A 161 -1.38 -14.08 1.04
C VAL A 161 -1.65 -15.58 0.90
N LYS A 162 -0.88 -16.27 0.09
CA LYS A 162 -1.03 -17.74 -0.11
C LYS A 162 -1.01 -18.52 1.18
N ASP A 163 -0.27 -18.06 2.18
CA ASP A 163 -0.09 -18.70 3.46
C ASP A 163 -0.82 -17.95 4.61
N ASP A 164 -1.75 -17.03 4.28
CA ASP A 164 -2.52 -16.26 5.26
C ASP A 164 -3.99 -16.72 5.30
N PRO A 165 -4.33 -17.69 6.20
CA PRO A 165 -5.70 -18.19 6.30
C PRO A 165 -6.70 -17.12 6.79
N GLU A 166 -6.27 -16.16 7.61
CA GLU A 166 -7.15 -15.11 8.13
C GLU A 166 -7.60 -14.20 7.00
N TRP A 167 -6.70 -13.82 6.11
CA TRP A 167 -7.03 -13.03 4.92
C TRP A 167 -8.07 -13.71 4.03
N HIS A 168 -7.89 -15.00 3.76
CA HIS A 168 -8.85 -15.76 2.94
C HIS A 168 -10.22 -15.83 3.58
N ASN A 169 -10.29 -16.00 4.89
CA ASN A 169 -11.55 -16.05 5.63
C ASN A 169 -12.27 -14.69 5.63
N GLU A 170 -11.56 -13.59 5.84
CA GLU A 170 -12.12 -12.24 5.79
C GLU A 170 -12.66 -11.90 4.41
N LYS A 171 -11.91 -12.19 3.35
CA LYS A 171 -12.31 -11.90 1.97
C LYS A 171 -13.53 -12.70 1.51
N LEU A 172 -13.68 -13.93 1.98
CA LEU A 172 -14.83 -14.78 1.68
C LEU A 172 -16.04 -14.49 2.55
N GLY A 173 -15.94 -13.58 3.52
CA GLY A 173 -16.99 -13.31 4.50
C GLY A 173 -17.28 -14.51 5.40
N LEU A 174 -16.37 -15.46 5.46
CA LEU A 174 -16.44 -16.63 6.32
C LEU A 174 -15.91 -16.26 7.70
N THR A 175 -16.67 -15.46 8.45
CA THR A 175 -16.43 -15.33 9.87
C THR A 175 -16.79 -16.67 10.50
N THR A 176 -15.80 -17.45 10.88
CA THR A 176 -16.01 -18.67 11.65
C THR A 176 -16.56 -18.23 13.01
N VAL A 177 -17.86 -18.36 13.19
CA VAL A 177 -18.48 -18.29 14.50
C VAL A 177 -18.14 -19.64 15.15
N LEU A 178 -17.16 -19.63 16.03
CA LEU A 178 -16.96 -20.71 17.00
C LEU A 178 -17.66 -20.33 18.29
#